data_a709bca1c9578a407f141d9054894686
#
_entry.id   a709bca1c9578a407f141d9054894686
#
_cell.length_a   1.000
_cell.length_b   1.000
_cell.length_c   1.000
_cell.angle_alpha   90.00
_cell.angle_beta   90.00
_cell.angle_gamma   90.00
#
_symmetry.space_group_name_H-M   'P 1'
#
loop_
_entity.id
_entity.type
_entity.pdbx_description
1 polymer ?
#
loop_
_entity_poly.entity_id
_entity_poly.type
_entity_poly.pdbx_seq_one_letter_code
_entity_poly.pdbx_strand_id
1 'polypeptide(L)'
;MLYRHTVMKLAFGLAVGLGVAVSAAAALEDKADGNSAQVKVTWTDPAQFDEVRRGHQFRQPKPEVWLKNFRKTLFKSGDRILPRDQHLSVTITDVKLAGDFEPWHGPDFHDVRVVKSIYPPRVKLSFTLTDTNGNVMESGDREVRDLS
;
A
#
# COMPACT_ATOMS: atom_id res chain seq x y z
N MET A 1 75.56 -5.57 -15.60
CA MET A 1 74.74 -6.55 -14.82
C MET A 1 73.56 -5.80 -14.24
N LEU A 2 72.39 -6.19 -14.68
CA LEU A 2 71.16 -5.44 -14.53
C LEU A 2 70.49 -5.74 -13.16
N TYR A 3 70.19 -4.68 -12.42
CA TYR A 3 69.40 -4.74 -11.21
C TYR A 3 68.00 -4.20 -11.54
N ARG A 4 67.00 -5.08 -11.58
CA ARG A 4 65.60 -4.72 -11.86
C ARG A 4 64.88 -4.45 -10.53
N HIS A 5 64.57 -3.20 -10.29
CA HIS A 5 63.63 -2.81 -9.23
C HIS A 5 62.21 -2.95 -9.71
N THR A 6 61.50 -3.90 -9.15
CA THR A 6 60.05 -4.04 -9.32
C THR A 6 59.34 -3.10 -8.31
N VAL A 7 58.76 -2.03 -8.83
CA VAL A 7 57.93 -1.11 -8.04
C VAL A 7 56.50 -1.64 -8.05
N MET A 8 56.10 -2.14 -6.90
CA MET A 8 54.71 -2.59 -6.65
C MET A 8 53.82 -1.37 -6.36
N LYS A 9 53.00 -0.97 -7.33
CA LYS A 9 52.00 0.09 -7.14
C LYS A 9 50.81 -0.47 -6.37
N LEU A 10 50.63 -0.08 -5.12
CA LEU A 10 49.38 -0.26 -4.38
C LEU A 10 48.36 0.75 -4.97
N ALA A 11 47.36 0.24 -5.67
CA ALA A 11 46.20 1.02 -6.05
C ALA A 11 45.19 0.98 -4.90
N PHE A 12 45.08 2.08 -4.20
CA PHE A 12 44.03 2.29 -3.19
C PHE A 12 42.71 2.63 -3.93
N GLY A 13 41.87 1.64 -4.16
CA GLY A 13 40.54 1.82 -4.67
C GLY A 13 39.60 2.35 -3.60
N LEU A 14 39.29 3.65 -3.66
CA LEU A 14 38.26 4.28 -2.86
C LEU A 14 36.89 3.89 -3.43
N ALA A 15 36.27 2.85 -2.88
CA ALA A 15 34.89 2.50 -3.17
C ALA A 15 33.98 3.47 -2.41
N VAL A 16 33.49 4.51 -3.11
CA VAL A 16 32.38 5.33 -2.66
C VAL A 16 31.12 4.49 -2.76
N GLY A 17 30.77 3.86 -1.64
CA GLY A 17 29.47 3.22 -1.49
C GLY A 17 28.38 4.29 -1.43
N LEU A 18 27.64 4.47 -2.52
CA LEU A 18 26.37 5.18 -2.47
C LEU A 18 25.41 4.35 -1.61
N GLY A 19 25.33 4.71 -0.34
CA GLY A 19 24.29 4.21 0.54
C GLY A 19 22.94 4.73 0.06
N VAL A 20 22.23 3.90 -0.68
CA VAL A 20 20.79 4.10 -0.89
C VAL A 20 20.17 3.94 0.50
N ALA A 21 19.85 5.07 1.14
CA ALA A 21 19.00 5.08 2.30
C ALA A 21 17.61 4.63 1.84
N VAL A 22 17.37 3.32 1.90
CA VAL A 22 16.03 2.77 1.90
C VAL A 22 15.41 3.28 3.18
N SER A 23 14.59 4.33 3.06
CA SER A 23 13.68 4.73 4.11
C SER A 23 12.80 3.51 4.39
N ALA A 24 13.16 2.77 5.42
CA ALA A 24 12.31 1.80 6.04
C ALA A 24 11.13 2.59 6.63
N ALA A 25 10.10 2.83 5.81
CA ALA A 25 8.78 3.05 6.33
C ALA A 25 8.53 1.82 7.21
N ALA A 26 8.48 2.05 8.52
CA ALA A 26 8.24 1.01 9.49
C ALA A 26 6.95 0.31 9.12
N ALA A 27 7.07 -0.82 8.45
CA ALA A 27 6.01 -1.80 8.39
C ALA A 27 5.81 -2.22 9.84
N LEU A 28 4.78 -1.67 10.47
CA LEU A 28 4.22 -2.25 11.68
C LEU A 28 3.78 -3.65 11.29
N GLU A 29 4.68 -4.60 11.46
CA GLU A 29 4.38 -6.02 11.38
C GLU A 29 3.43 -6.34 12.53
N ASP A 30 2.15 -6.16 12.26
CA ASP A 30 1.09 -6.70 13.11
C ASP A 30 1.05 -8.21 12.90
N LYS A 31 1.78 -8.89 13.79
CA LYS A 31 1.97 -10.35 13.79
C LYS A 31 0.74 -11.13 14.29
N ALA A 32 -0.41 -10.49 14.41
CA ALA A 32 -1.65 -11.11 14.89
C ALA A 32 -2.80 -10.76 13.96
N ASP A 33 -3.06 -11.59 13.01
CA ASP A 33 -4.33 -11.96 12.38
C ASP A 33 -4.14 -12.30 10.88
N GLY A 34 -3.98 -13.61 10.62
CA GLY A 34 -4.27 -14.18 9.30
C GLY A 34 -3.38 -13.70 8.16
N ASN A 35 -2.07 -13.77 8.33
CA ASN A 35 -1.17 -13.64 7.20
C ASN A 35 -1.28 -14.92 6.37
N SER A 36 -2.10 -14.92 5.33
CA SER A 36 -1.99 -15.93 4.30
C SER A 36 -0.60 -15.80 3.68
N ALA A 37 0.13 -16.90 3.58
CA ALA A 37 1.44 -16.92 2.94
C ALA A 37 1.39 -16.43 1.48
N GLN A 38 0.20 -16.35 0.88
CA GLN A 38 -0.03 -16.02 -0.51
C GLN A 38 -0.44 -14.56 -0.77
N VAL A 39 -1.02 -13.85 0.22
CA VAL A 39 -1.50 -12.48 0.04
C VAL A 39 -0.83 -11.55 1.03
N LYS A 40 -0.15 -10.52 0.52
CA LYS A 40 0.42 -9.44 1.30
C LYS A 40 -0.33 -8.14 1.00
N VAL A 41 -0.85 -7.47 2.02
CA VAL A 41 -1.53 -6.18 1.88
C VAL A 41 -0.82 -5.12 2.71
N THR A 42 -0.43 -4.07 2.02
CA THR A 42 0.20 -2.87 2.60
C THR A 42 -0.57 -1.62 2.16
N TRP A 43 -0.21 -0.48 2.67
CA TRP A 43 -0.75 0.81 2.24
C TRP A 43 0.31 1.89 2.35
N THR A 44 0.14 2.95 1.57
CA THR A 44 0.92 4.18 1.69
C THR A 44 0.49 4.97 2.92
N ASP A 45 0.96 6.21 3.09
CA ASP A 45 0.55 7.06 4.21
C ASP A 45 -0.97 7.32 4.22
N PRO A 46 -1.74 6.78 5.18
CA PRO A 46 -3.20 6.97 5.24
C PRO A 46 -3.63 8.42 5.41
N ALA A 47 -2.76 9.29 5.94
CA ALA A 47 -3.05 10.72 6.08
C ALA A 47 -3.22 11.41 4.71
N GLN A 48 -2.69 10.83 3.65
CA GLN A 48 -2.80 11.33 2.29
C GLN A 48 -4.02 10.81 1.53
N PHE A 49 -4.75 9.84 2.07
CA PHE A 49 -5.92 9.29 1.41
C PHE A 49 -7.05 10.32 1.30
N ASP A 50 -7.77 10.26 0.20
CA ASP A 50 -8.85 11.21 -0.12
C ASP A 50 -9.91 11.24 1.01
N GLU A 51 -10.21 10.09 1.60
CA GLU A 51 -11.11 9.96 2.75
C GLU A 51 -10.63 10.78 3.95
N VAL A 52 -9.34 10.76 4.27
CA VAL A 52 -8.79 11.46 5.43
C VAL A 52 -8.61 12.95 5.16
N ARG A 53 -8.14 13.31 3.95
CA ARG A 53 -7.88 14.71 3.57
C ARG A 53 -9.15 15.54 3.42
N ARG A 54 -10.23 14.93 2.92
CA ARG A 54 -11.51 15.62 2.67
C ARG A 54 -12.52 15.41 3.79
N GLY A 55 -12.27 14.43 4.64
CA GLY A 55 -13.19 14.10 5.72
C GLY A 55 -13.17 15.12 6.85
N HIS A 56 -14.33 15.35 7.46
CA HIS A 56 -14.46 16.14 8.68
C HIS A 56 -13.95 15.31 9.86
N GLN A 57 -12.89 15.77 10.51
CA GLN A 57 -12.09 15.01 11.48
C GLN A 57 -12.83 14.52 12.74
N PHE A 58 -14.03 15.02 13.01
CA PHE A 58 -14.66 14.85 14.35
C PHE A 58 -15.48 13.56 14.52
N ARG A 59 -15.87 12.85 13.44
CA ARG A 59 -16.73 11.66 13.54
C ARG A 59 -16.36 10.51 12.61
N GLN A 60 -15.18 10.53 12.00
CA GLN A 60 -14.78 9.45 11.11
C GLN A 60 -14.07 8.33 11.85
N PRO A 61 -14.31 7.07 11.47
CA PRO A 61 -13.49 5.96 11.94
C PRO A 61 -12.02 6.20 11.58
N LYS A 62 -11.12 5.93 12.52
CA LYS A 62 -9.69 6.03 12.26
C LYS A 62 -9.30 5.14 11.06
N PRO A 63 -8.37 5.60 10.21
CA PRO A 63 -7.94 4.84 9.03
C PRO A 63 -7.56 3.40 9.33
N GLU A 64 -6.93 3.15 10.48
CA GLU A 64 -6.47 1.82 10.89
C GLU A 64 -7.64 0.82 11.02
N VAL A 65 -8.84 1.30 11.41
CA VAL A 65 -10.00 0.44 11.61
C VAL A 65 -10.50 -0.13 10.27
N TRP A 66 -10.75 0.74 9.29
CA TRP A 66 -11.27 0.28 8.01
C TRP A 66 -10.17 -0.33 7.12
N LEU A 67 -8.90 0.09 7.23
CA LEU A 67 -7.77 -0.57 6.58
C LEU A 67 -7.58 -2.01 7.07
N LYS A 68 -7.73 -2.25 8.37
CA LYS A 68 -7.71 -3.62 8.92
C LYS A 68 -8.82 -4.49 8.33
N ASN A 69 -10.03 -3.93 8.14
CA ASN A 69 -11.13 -4.63 7.51
C ASN A 69 -10.87 -4.93 6.03
N PHE A 70 -10.33 -3.98 5.27
CA PHE A 70 -9.89 -4.19 3.89
C PHE A 70 -8.87 -5.32 3.79
N ARG A 71 -7.82 -5.28 4.61
CA ARG A 71 -6.81 -6.33 4.66
C ARG A 71 -7.43 -7.70 4.90
N LYS A 72 -8.29 -7.82 5.92
CA LYS A 72 -8.98 -9.08 6.24
C LYS A 72 -9.83 -9.61 5.08
N THR A 73 -10.53 -8.72 4.38
CA THR A 73 -11.37 -9.09 3.24
C THR A 73 -10.51 -9.55 2.06
N LEU A 74 -9.43 -8.85 1.75
CA LEU A 74 -8.51 -9.20 0.67
C LEU A 74 -7.82 -10.54 0.94
N PHE A 75 -7.40 -10.82 2.17
CA PHE A 75 -6.84 -12.11 2.55
C PHE A 75 -7.85 -13.24 2.33
N LYS A 76 -9.05 -13.09 2.89
CA LYS A 76 -10.10 -14.11 2.76
C LYS A 76 -10.49 -14.39 1.30
N SER A 77 -10.46 -13.36 0.46
CA SER A 77 -10.77 -13.51 -0.97
C SER A 77 -9.60 -14.10 -1.73
N GLY A 78 -8.37 -13.65 -1.44
CA GLY A 78 -7.16 -14.15 -2.07
C GLY A 78 -6.93 -15.63 -1.79
N ASP A 79 -7.02 -16.07 -0.54
CA ASP A 79 -6.88 -17.49 -0.16
C ASP A 79 -7.87 -18.43 -0.87
N ARG A 80 -9.00 -17.89 -1.27
CA ARG A 80 -10.04 -18.68 -1.94
C ARG A 80 -9.87 -18.74 -3.45
N ILE A 81 -9.24 -17.71 -4.04
CA ILE A 81 -9.20 -17.51 -5.50
C ILE A 81 -7.82 -17.80 -6.06
N LEU A 82 -6.74 -17.47 -5.33
CA LEU A 82 -5.38 -17.64 -5.81
C LEU A 82 -4.96 -19.11 -5.85
N PRO A 83 -4.37 -19.56 -6.96
CA PRO A 83 -3.65 -20.83 -7.02
C PRO A 83 -2.53 -20.87 -5.98
N ARG A 84 -2.21 -22.06 -5.48
CA ARG A 84 -1.23 -22.25 -4.39
C ARG A 84 0.20 -21.87 -4.76
N ASP A 85 0.50 -21.81 -6.05
CA ASP A 85 1.79 -21.47 -6.64
C ASP A 85 1.94 -19.97 -6.98
N GLN A 86 0.98 -19.13 -6.52
CA GLN A 86 1.00 -17.71 -6.78
C GLN A 86 0.97 -16.89 -5.50
N HIS A 87 1.62 -15.72 -5.54
CA HIS A 87 1.66 -14.75 -4.45
C HIS A 87 1.19 -13.39 -4.94
N LEU A 88 0.28 -12.77 -4.20
CA LEU A 88 -0.27 -11.46 -4.50
C LEU A 88 0.20 -10.43 -3.47
N SER A 89 0.89 -9.41 -3.94
CA SER A 89 1.21 -8.21 -3.14
C SER A 89 0.30 -7.06 -3.58
N VAL A 90 -0.41 -6.46 -2.64
CA VAL A 90 -1.29 -5.31 -2.87
C VAL A 90 -0.84 -4.15 -1.99
N THR A 91 -0.67 -2.97 -2.62
CA THR A 91 -0.43 -1.71 -1.90
C THR A 91 -1.60 -0.77 -2.15
N ILE A 92 -2.37 -0.46 -1.12
CA ILE A 92 -3.46 0.51 -1.19
C ILE A 92 -2.84 1.91 -1.22
N THR A 93 -3.15 2.69 -2.25
CA THR A 93 -2.57 4.02 -2.48
C THR A 93 -3.55 5.15 -2.20
N ASP A 94 -4.85 4.90 -2.27
CA ASP A 94 -5.89 5.88 -1.95
C ASP A 94 -7.21 5.17 -1.61
N VAL A 95 -7.98 5.76 -0.71
CA VAL A 95 -9.32 5.29 -0.35
C VAL A 95 -10.26 6.47 -0.20
N LYS A 96 -11.47 6.34 -0.75
CA LYS A 96 -12.64 7.15 -0.47
C LYS A 96 -13.79 6.22 -0.10
N LEU A 97 -14.37 6.40 1.06
CA LEU A 97 -15.53 5.62 1.49
C LEU A 97 -16.81 6.13 0.80
N ALA A 98 -17.87 5.32 0.84
CA ALA A 98 -19.17 5.70 0.28
C ALA A 98 -19.71 6.96 0.96
N GLY A 99 -20.37 7.80 0.15
CA GLY A 99 -20.98 9.03 0.61
C GLY A 99 -20.03 10.23 0.66
N ASP A 100 -20.62 11.39 0.92
CA ASP A 100 -19.90 12.65 1.13
C ASP A 100 -20.66 13.55 2.10
N PHE A 101 -20.07 14.67 2.50
CA PHE A 101 -20.69 15.66 3.37
C PHE A 101 -21.30 16.77 2.52
N GLU A 102 -22.55 17.16 2.85
CA GLU A 102 -23.30 18.18 2.14
C GLU A 102 -23.61 19.38 3.06
N PRO A 103 -22.62 20.23 3.42
CA PRO A 103 -22.78 21.32 4.38
C PRO A 103 -23.76 22.41 3.92
N TRP A 104 -24.08 22.46 2.62
CA TRP A 104 -25.06 23.42 2.06
C TRP A 104 -26.51 23.15 2.44
N HIS A 105 -26.82 22.00 3.05
CA HIS A 105 -28.16 21.69 3.56
C HIS A 105 -28.44 22.33 4.94
N GLY A 106 -27.49 23.01 5.53
CA GLY A 106 -27.64 23.75 6.79
C GLY A 106 -26.70 23.28 7.90
N PRO A 107 -26.65 24.00 9.04
CA PRO A 107 -25.68 23.75 10.10
C PRO A 107 -25.72 22.33 10.68
N ASP A 108 -26.92 21.74 10.75
CA ASP A 108 -27.12 20.40 11.32
C ASP A 108 -26.58 19.28 10.42
N PHE A 109 -26.28 19.59 9.15
CA PHE A 109 -25.78 18.61 8.15
C PHE A 109 -24.27 18.63 7.95
N HIS A 110 -23.55 19.54 8.60
CA HIS A 110 -22.10 19.66 8.42
C HIS A 110 -21.34 18.37 8.74
N ASP A 111 -21.80 17.60 9.74
CA ASP A 111 -21.17 16.36 10.19
C ASP A 111 -21.94 15.11 9.77
N VAL A 112 -22.94 15.24 8.90
CA VAL A 112 -23.75 14.13 8.42
C VAL A 112 -23.21 13.66 7.08
N ARG A 113 -22.78 12.39 7.03
CA ARG A 113 -22.38 11.75 5.77
C ARG A 113 -23.62 11.29 5.02
N VAL A 114 -23.82 11.83 3.83
CA VAL A 114 -24.92 11.47 2.94
C VAL A 114 -24.45 10.44 1.94
N VAL A 115 -25.09 9.27 1.90
CA VAL A 115 -24.79 8.21 0.94
C VAL A 115 -25.75 8.34 -0.26
N LYS A 116 -25.18 8.63 -1.44
CA LYS A 116 -25.88 8.72 -2.72
C LYS A 116 -25.07 8.03 -3.78
N SER A 117 -25.71 7.59 -4.87
CA SER A 117 -25.04 6.95 -6.01
C SER A 117 -24.01 7.85 -6.70
N ILE A 118 -24.13 9.18 -6.58
CA ILE A 118 -23.16 10.15 -7.10
C ILE A 118 -21.86 10.20 -6.25
N TYR A 119 -21.85 9.59 -5.07
CA TYR A 119 -20.70 9.50 -4.17
C TYR A 119 -20.26 8.04 -3.96
N PRO A 120 -19.85 7.34 -5.02
CA PRO A 120 -19.46 5.94 -4.91
C PRO A 120 -18.18 5.78 -4.10
N PRO A 121 -17.99 4.67 -3.40
CA PRO A 121 -16.72 4.33 -2.80
C PRO A 121 -15.67 4.05 -3.87
N ARG A 122 -14.42 4.34 -3.55
CA ARG A 122 -13.27 4.15 -4.45
C ARG A 122 -12.05 3.68 -3.68
N VAL A 123 -11.34 2.71 -4.25
CA VAL A 123 -10.04 2.28 -3.78
C VAL A 123 -9.07 2.30 -4.95
N LYS A 124 -7.93 2.96 -4.78
CA LYS A 124 -6.79 2.85 -5.69
C LYS A 124 -5.75 1.95 -5.06
N LEU A 125 -5.17 1.10 -5.86
CA LEU A 125 -4.15 0.17 -5.42
C LEU A 125 -3.17 -0.14 -6.54
N SER A 126 -1.94 -0.47 -6.16
CA SER A 126 -0.96 -1.13 -7.01
C SER A 126 -0.89 -2.60 -6.60
N PHE A 127 -0.71 -3.50 -7.56
CA PHE A 127 -0.56 -4.92 -7.27
C PHE A 127 0.59 -5.54 -8.05
N THR A 128 1.12 -6.63 -7.49
CA THR A 128 2.09 -7.49 -8.14
C THR A 128 1.73 -8.93 -7.83
N LEU A 129 1.54 -9.72 -8.89
CA LEU A 129 1.33 -11.17 -8.84
C LEU A 129 2.62 -11.85 -9.23
N THR A 130 3.12 -12.77 -8.39
CA THR A 130 4.35 -13.53 -8.64
C THR A 130 4.09 -15.02 -8.57
N ASP A 131 4.94 -15.81 -9.24
CA ASP A 131 5.03 -17.26 -9.02
C ASP A 131 5.82 -17.61 -7.74
N THR A 132 5.95 -18.91 -7.45
CA THR A 132 6.73 -19.41 -6.30
C THR A 132 8.23 -19.12 -6.39
N ASN A 133 8.76 -18.83 -7.58
CA ASN A 133 10.16 -18.47 -7.79
C ASN A 133 10.39 -16.96 -7.65
N GLY A 134 9.32 -16.17 -7.45
CA GLY A 134 9.38 -14.72 -7.36
C GLY A 134 9.36 -14.00 -8.72
N ASN A 135 9.13 -14.71 -9.83
CA ASN A 135 8.97 -14.07 -11.14
C ASN A 135 7.63 -13.33 -11.19
N VAL A 136 7.66 -12.10 -11.70
CA VAL A 136 6.46 -11.29 -11.87
C VAL A 136 5.65 -11.83 -13.04
N MET A 137 4.42 -12.25 -12.77
CA MET A 137 3.44 -12.72 -13.76
C MET A 137 2.58 -11.56 -14.26
N GLU A 138 2.13 -10.72 -13.35
CA GLU A 138 1.34 -9.53 -13.66
C GLU A 138 1.60 -8.45 -12.60
N SER A 139 1.56 -7.18 -13.03
CA SER A 139 1.62 -6.04 -12.12
C SER A 139 0.90 -4.84 -12.73
N GLY A 140 0.46 -3.91 -11.90
CA GLY A 140 -0.17 -2.68 -12.39
C GLY A 140 -0.93 -1.95 -11.31
N ASP A 141 -1.54 -0.85 -11.74
CA ASP A 141 -2.40 -0.04 -10.91
C ASP A 141 -3.87 -0.32 -11.26
N ARG A 142 -4.73 -0.28 -10.25
CA ARG A 142 -6.18 -0.44 -10.40
C ARG A 142 -6.91 0.61 -9.58
N GLU A 143 -8.00 1.08 -10.14
CA GLU A 143 -9.01 1.84 -9.42
C GLU A 143 -10.31 1.02 -9.42
N VAL A 144 -10.75 0.65 -8.23
CA VAL A 144 -11.98 -0.10 -8.02
C VAL A 144 -13.04 0.86 -7.48
N ARG A 145 -14.20 0.90 -8.13
CA ARG A 145 -15.38 1.66 -7.71
C ARG A 145 -16.57 0.72 -7.62
N ASP A 146 -17.37 0.91 -6.60
CA ASP A 146 -18.68 0.28 -6.51
C ASP A 146 -19.73 1.28 -7.02
N LEU A 147 -20.44 0.91 -8.07
CA LEU A 147 -21.45 1.74 -8.74
C LEU A 147 -22.88 1.22 -8.49
N SER A 148 -23.03 0.22 -7.58
CA SER A 148 -24.34 -0.38 -7.25
C SER A 148 -25.19 0.49 -6.33
#